data_55976ee276c8c51dc5031dc775ec0dd3
#
_entry.id   55976ee276c8c51dc5031dc775ec0dd3
#
_cell.length_a   1.000
_cell.length_b   1.000
_cell.length_c   1.000
_cell.angle_alpha   90.00
_cell.angle_beta   90.00
_cell.angle_gamma   90.00
#
_symmetry.space_group_name_H-M   'P 1'
#
loop_
_entity.id
_entity.type
_entity.pdbx_description
1 polymer ?
#
loop_
_entity_poly.entity_id
_entity_poly.type
_entity_poly.pdbx_seq_one_letter_code
_entity_poly.pdbx_strand_id
1 'polypeptide(L)'
;MLDRALDAPRITTRLDGSGVPKIALGSWAFSFGPFEKEPWDFERFCEYAARNGYDGVEINGFRPHPHDEDFTATSVADLRSRIGALGLEISGYAPDLRTTPPAEVPEAVYLGRMASIAQFCQAMDVSTVRVDTITRPEGPSAMGGGDAYRQLIRVWQRSADALAASGMDLVWEFEPGFWLNRPSQVKRLVEDVGRPNFGLLFDSSHAHTGAAYGARQGPNPELLDGGAVEYAAMLADNVRHLHLIDSDGSLHDDDTSDHLPFGAGEVDFPALLDALGVPAARLEWWTVDFCFCPTTECDATLALPIVRDLRDQFLDRMSNTGVK
;
A
#
# COMPACT_ATOMS: atom_id res chain seq x y z
N MET A 1 0.37 42.43 11.29
CA MET A 1 0.61 41.09 11.83
C MET A 1 -0.59 40.26 11.42
N LEU A 2 -0.50 39.56 10.33
CA LEU A 2 -1.57 38.68 9.81
C LEU A 2 -1.19 37.25 10.13
N ASP A 3 -1.94 36.68 11.08
CA ASP A 3 -1.95 35.24 11.36
C ASP A 3 -2.34 34.50 10.09
N ARG A 4 -1.39 33.86 9.44
CA ARG A 4 -1.65 32.78 8.50
C ARG A 4 -1.76 31.50 9.29
N ALA A 5 -2.98 31.19 9.73
CA ALA A 5 -3.31 29.80 10.05
C ALA A 5 -3.03 28.98 8.77
N LEU A 6 -2.03 28.13 8.84
CA LEU A 6 -1.79 27.10 7.82
C LEU A 6 -3.00 26.19 7.85
N ASP A 7 -3.83 26.29 6.81
CA ASP A 7 -4.88 25.31 6.57
C ASP A 7 -4.21 23.93 6.48
N ALA A 8 -4.48 23.11 7.44
CA ALA A 8 -4.08 21.70 7.40
C ALA A 8 -4.70 21.08 6.13
N PRO A 9 -3.94 20.27 5.36
CA PRO A 9 -4.46 19.70 4.14
C PRO A 9 -5.71 18.89 4.45
N ARG A 10 -6.80 19.18 3.73
CA ARG A 10 -8.01 18.39 3.82
C ARG A 10 -7.68 16.98 3.35
N ILE A 11 -7.62 16.06 4.30
CA ILE A 11 -7.60 14.62 4.01
C ILE A 11 -8.92 14.35 3.31
N THR A 12 -8.87 13.94 2.03
CA THR A 12 -10.06 13.56 1.26
C THR A 12 -10.48 12.14 1.65
N THR A 13 -10.77 11.93 2.92
CA THR A 13 -11.51 10.75 3.37
C THR A 13 -12.98 11.04 3.17
N ARG A 14 -13.61 10.32 2.26
CA ARG A 14 -15.05 10.28 2.20
C ARG A 14 -15.54 9.61 3.48
N LEU A 15 -16.00 10.42 4.41
CA LEU A 15 -16.86 9.97 5.49
C LEU A 15 -18.27 9.85 4.87
N ASP A 16 -18.57 8.71 4.23
CA ASP A 16 -19.95 8.32 4.14
C ASP A 16 -20.41 7.94 5.56
N GLY A 17 -21.68 8.13 5.87
CA GLY A 17 -22.19 8.12 7.24
C GLY A 17 -22.04 6.81 8.04
N SER A 18 -21.18 5.85 7.62
CA SER A 18 -20.86 4.62 8.33
C SER A 18 -19.49 4.67 9.04
N GLY A 19 -18.54 5.50 8.59
CA GLY A 19 -17.25 5.74 9.28
C GLY A 19 -16.37 4.51 9.55
N VAL A 20 -16.68 3.35 8.96
CA VAL A 20 -15.99 2.09 9.22
C VAL A 20 -15.15 1.73 7.99
N PRO A 21 -13.82 1.52 8.14
CA PRO A 21 -12.99 1.05 7.05
C PRO A 21 -13.52 -0.24 6.42
N LYS A 22 -13.61 -0.25 5.09
CA LYS A 22 -13.92 -1.45 4.32
C LYS A 22 -12.71 -2.37 4.28
N ILE A 23 -12.91 -3.67 4.06
CA ILE A 23 -11.83 -4.65 4.01
C ILE A 23 -11.71 -5.21 2.60
N ALA A 24 -10.56 -5.01 1.97
CA ALA A 24 -10.21 -5.53 0.67
C ALA A 24 -9.23 -6.72 0.77
N LEU A 25 -9.12 -7.49 -0.31
CA LEU A 25 -8.10 -8.52 -0.50
C LEU A 25 -7.19 -8.13 -1.68
N GLY A 26 -5.88 -8.22 -1.48
CA GLY A 26 -4.89 -7.98 -2.53
C GLY A 26 -4.82 -9.12 -3.54
N SER A 27 -4.85 -8.81 -4.83
CA SER A 27 -4.92 -9.83 -5.88
C SER A 27 -3.57 -10.51 -6.18
N TRP A 28 -2.45 -9.92 -5.76
CA TRP A 28 -1.13 -10.56 -5.86
C TRP A 28 -1.04 -11.87 -5.06
N ALA A 29 -1.82 -12.02 -4.02
CA ALA A 29 -1.91 -13.23 -3.20
C ALA A 29 -2.17 -14.51 -4.01
N PHE A 30 -2.75 -14.40 -5.21
CA PHE A 30 -3.09 -15.52 -6.10
C PHE A 30 -2.33 -15.48 -7.44
N SER A 31 -1.28 -14.66 -7.55
CA SER A 31 -0.47 -14.56 -8.77
C SER A 31 1.04 -14.67 -8.52
N PHE A 32 1.48 -14.54 -7.27
CA PHE A 32 2.88 -14.70 -6.87
C PHE A 32 3.11 -15.93 -5.99
N GLY A 33 4.38 -16.22 -5.71
CA GLY A 33 4.79 -17.33 -4.86
C GLY A 33 4.26 -18.68 -5.34
N PRO A 34 3.44 -19.38 -4.56
CA PRO A 34 2.90 -20.69 -4.94
C PRO A 34 2.07 -20.68 -6.23
N PHE A 35 1.52 -19.51 -6.58
CA PHE A 35 0.67 -19.33 -7.77
C PHE A 35 1.45 -18.83 -9.00
N GLU A 36 2.74 -18.51 -8.89
CA GLU A 36 3.53 -17.90 -9.98
C GLU A 36 3.53 -18.74 -11.28
N LYS A 37 3.54 -20.06 -11.16
CA LYS A 37 3.53 -20.96 -12.32
C LYS A 37 2.15 -21.14 -12.94
N GLU A 38 1.12 -20.95 -12.15
CA GLU A 38 -0.28 -21.17 -12.54
C GLU A 38 -1.16 -20.13 -11.80
N PRO A 39 -0.98 -18.82 -12.14
CA PRO A 39 -1.72 -17.76 -11.47
C PRO A 39 -3.21 -17.90 -11.74
N TRP A 40 -4.01 -17.55 -10.75
CA TRP A 40 -5.44 -17.44 -10.98
C TRP A 40 -5.71 -16.30 -11.96
N ASP A 41 -6.72 -16.48 -12.81
CA ASP A 41 -7.25 -15.32 -13.52
C ASP A 41 -7.99 -14.38 -12.56
N PHE A 42 -8.05 -13.12 -12.94
CA PHE A 42 -8.57 -12.07 -12.08
C PHE A 42 -10.08 -12.23 -11.79
N GLU A 43 -10.85 -12.83 -12.68
CA GLU A 43 -12.28 -13.09 -12.46
C GLU A 43 -12.47 -14.14 -11.36
N ARG A 44 -11.74 -15.25 -11.44
CA ARG A 44 -11.75 -16.29 -10.39
C ARG A 44 -11.38 -15.69 -9.01
N PHE A 45 -10.38 -14.81 -8.98
CA PHE A 45 -9.98 -14.11 -7.76
C PHE A 45 -11.12 -13.22 -7.22
N CYS A 46 -11.76 -12.42 -8.06
CA CYS A 46 -12.90 -11.59 -7.66
C CYS A 46 -14.08 -12.42 -7.14
N GLU A 47 -14.41 -13.52 -7.82
CA GLU A 47 -15.44 -14.45 -7.34
C GLU A 47 -15.10 -15.05 -5.98
N TYR A 48 -13.82 -15.36 -5.75
CA TYR A 48 -13.35 -15.86 -4.46
C TYR A 48 -13.50 -14.78 -3.37
N ALA A 49 -13.05 -13.55 -3.62
CA ALA A 49 -13.18 -12.45 -2.67
C ALA A 49 -14.64 -12.18 -2.30
N ALA A 50 -15.53 -12.12 -3.31
CA ALA A 50 -16.97 -11.93 -3.11
C ALA A 50 -17.61 -13.05 -2.29
N ARG A 51 -17.31 -14.32 -2.60
CA ARG A 51 -17.84 -15.49 -1.87
C ARG A 51 -17.40 -15.51 -0.41
N ASN A 52 -16.20 -15.02 -0.12
CA ASN A 52 -15.69 -14.93 1.24
C ASN A 52 -16.15 -13.66 1.98
N GLY A 53 -16.89 -12.75 1.31
CA GLY A 53 -17.52 -11.60 1.92
C GLY A 53 -16.60 -10.40 2.11
N TYR A 54 -15.50 -10.30 1.34
CA TYR A 54 -14.70 -9.07 1.27
C TYR A 54 -15.53 -7.94 0.66
N ASP A 55 -15.26 -6.71 1.12
CA ASP A 55 -15.97 -5.53 0.62
C ASP A 55 -15.40 -5.06 -0.73
N GLY A 56 -14.15 -5.40 -1.00
CA GLY A 56 -13.48 -5.03 -2.23
C GLY A 56 -12.20 -5.81 -2.50
N VAL A 57 -11.52 -5.40 -3.56
CA VAL A 57 -10.25 -5.98 -4.02
C VAL A 57 -9.24 -4.88 -4.31
N GLU A 58 -7.96 -5.16 -4.09
CA GLU A 58 -6.86 -4.34 -4.58
C GLU A 58 -6.26 -4.99 -5.82
N ILE A 59 -6.11 -4.19 -6.88
CA ILE A 59 -5.66 -4.71 -8.16
C ILE A 59 -4.14 -4.70 -8.24
N ASN A 60 -3.57 -5.87 -8.39
CA ASN A 60 -2.21 -6.10 -8.82
C ASN A 60 -2.12 -5.88 -10.35
N GLY A 61 -1.32 -4.91 -10.77
CA GLY A 61 -1.11 -4.55 -12.17
C GLY A 61 -0.16 -5.46 -12.94
N PHE A 62 0.18 -6.63 -12.40
CA PHE A 62 1.08 -7.61 -13.04
C PHE A 62 0.26 -8.66 -13.79
N ARG A 63 0.61 -8.92 -15.07
CA ARG A 63 -0.08 -9.95 -15.87
C ARG A 63 0.02 -11.33 -15.22
N PRO A 64 -1.05 -12.14 -15.23
CA PRO A 64 -2.27 -12.01 -16.04
C PRO A 64 -3.37 -11.14 -15.39
N HIS A 65 -3.14 -10.52 -14.25
CA HIS A 65 -4.10 -9.59 -13.66
C HIS A 65 -4.17 -8.29 -14.48
N PRO A 66 -5.16 -7.39 -14.22
CA PRO A 66 -5.39 -6.23 -15.07
C PRO A 66 -4.18 -5.30 -15.11
N HIS A 67 -3.53 -5.25 -16.28
CA HIS A 67 -2.43 -4.33 -16.55
C HIS A 67 -2.97 -3.16 -17.38
N ASP A 68 -2.71 -1.93 -16.95
CA ASP A 68 -3.30 -0.73 -17.54
C ASP A 68 -3.05 -0.57 -19.05
N GLU A 69 -1.92 -1.07 -19.57
CA GLU A 69 -1.63 -1.05 -21.03
C GLU A 69 -2.49 -2.00 -21.88
N ASP A 70 -3.14 -2.99 -21.25
CA ASP A 70 -3.92 -4.01 -21.97
C ASP A 70 -5.38 -3.60 -22.18
N PHE A 71 -5.78 -2.44 -21.67
CA PHE A 71 -7.18 -2.02 -21.67
C PHE A 71 -7.44 -0.81 -22.55
N THR A 72 -8.58 -0.89 -23.26
CA THR A 72 -9.22 0.24 -23.91
C THR A 72 -10.31 0.83 -22.98
N ALA A 73 -10.81 2.01 -23.28
CA ALA A 73 -11.89 2.61 -22.50
C ALA A 73 -13.12 1.69 -22.35
N THR A 74 -13.46 0.92 -23.40
CA THR A 74 -14.58 -0.01 -23.38
C THR A 74 -14.29 -1.21 -22.47
N SER A 75 -13.13 -1.85 -22.62
CA SER A 75 -12.79 -3.04 -21.83
C SER A 75 -12.57 -2.72 -20.34
N VAL A 76 -12.12 -1.52 -20.01
CA VAL A 76 -12.06 -1.04 -18.62
C VAL A 76 -13.46 -0.92 -18.01
N ALA A 77 -14.42 -0.35 -18.75
CA ALA A 77 -15.79 -0.21 -18.26
C ALA A 77 -16.46 -1.58 -18.05
N ASP A 78 -16.19 -2.54 -18.94
CA ASP A 78 -16.68 -3.91 -18.81
C ASP A 78 -16.06 -4.61 -17.58
N LEU A 79 -14.76 -4.45 -17.34
CA LEU A 79 -14.10 -5.00 -16.17
C LEU A 79 -14.68 -4.42 -14.87
N ARG A 80 -14.80 -3.09 -14.79
CA ARG A 80 -15.41 -2.43 -13.64
C ARG A 80 -16.84 -2.90 -13.38
N SER A 81 -17.62 -3.05 -14.44
CA SER A 81 -19.02 -3.54 -14.35
C SER A 81 -19.08 -4.96 -13.79
N ARG A 82 -18.16 -5.85 -14.22
CA ARG A 82 -18.11 -7.24 -13.71
C ARG A 82 -17.72 -7.30 -12.24
N ILE A 83 -16.75 -6.51 -11.80
CA ILE A 83 -16.35 -6.41 -10.38
C ILE A 83 -17.55 -5.90 -9.56
N GLY A 84 -18.21 -4.84 -10.00
CA GLY A 84 -19.38 -4.28 -9.32
C GLY A 84 -20.58 -5.23 -9.28
N ALA A 85 -20.77 -6.08 -10.32
CA ALA A 85 -21.82 -7.11 -10.34
C ALA A 85 -21.63 -8.19 -9.26
N LEU A 86 -20.41 -8.39 -8.79
CA LEU A 86 -20.08 -9.26 -7.65
C LEU A 86 -20.28 -8.56 -6.28
N GLY A 87 -20.67 -7.28 -6.27
CA GLY A 87 -20.79 -6.48 -5.05
C GLY A 87 -19.45 -6.00 -4.50
N LEU A 88 -18.38 -6.06 -5.29
CA LEU A 88 -17.05 -5.63 -4.89
C LEU A 88 -16.76 -4.20 -5.35
N GLU A 89 -15.99 -3.48 -4.54
CA GLU A 89 -15.38 -2.20 -4.90
C GLU A 89 -13.86 -2.38 -5.08
N ILE A 90 -13.15 -1.34 -5.53
CA ILE A 90 -11.71 -1.40 -5.76
C ILE A 90 -11.02 -0.47 -4.77
N SER A 91 -10.16 -1.01 -3.91
CA SER A 91 -9.46 -0.25 -2.88
C SER A 91 -8.22 0.49 -3.41
N GLY A 92 -7.55 -0.05 -4.42
CA GLY A 92 -6.34 0.52 -4.98
C GLY A 92 -5.85 -0.21 -6.22
N TYR A 93 -4.84 0.39 -6.86
CA TYR A 93 -4.12 -0.18 -7.99
C TYR A 93 -2.61 -0.13 -7.75
N ALA A 94 -1.95 -1.29 -7.83
CA ALA A 94 -0.51 -1.45 -7.72
C ALA A 94 0.10 -1.76 -9.10
N PRO A 95 0.47 -0.75 -9.92
CA PRO A 95 0.94 -0.95 -11.29
C PRO A 95 2.29 -1.66 -11.34
N ASP A 96 2.53 -2.43 -12.43
CA ASP A 96 3.87 -2.94 -12.72
C ASP A 96 4.79 -1.82 -13.18
N LEU A 97 5.69 -1.41 -12.31
CA LEU A 97 6.70 -0.36 -12.55
C LEU A 97 8.13 -0.92 -12.68
N ARG A 98 8.32 -2.25 -12.72
CA ARG A 98 9.65 -2.89 -12.74
C ARG A 98 10.55 -2.39 -13.88
N THR A 99 9.98 -1.99 -15.01
CA THR A 99 10.73 -1.45 -16.15
C THR A 99 10.91 0.07 -16.09
N THR A 100 10.33 0.74 -15.12
CA THR A 100 10.37 2.20 -14.98
C THR A 100 10.71 2.64 -13.55
N PRO A 101 11.87 2.23 -13.00
CA PRO A 101 12.28 2.66 -11.66
C PRO A 101 12.42 4.20 -11.61
N PRO A 102 11.73 4.86 -10.65
CA PRO A 102 11.56 6.33 -10.65
C PRO A 102 12.87 7.11 -10.51
N ALA A 103 13.85 6.50 -9.85
CA ALA A 103 15.15 7.12 -9.64
C ALA A 103 16.16 6.89 -10.78
N GLU A 104 15.88 6.02 -11.75
CA GLU A 104 16.85 5.55 -12.75
C GLU A 104 16.45 5.87 -14.19
N VAL A 105 15.16 5.84 -14.52
CA VAL A 105 14.70 6.17 -15.88
C VAL A 105 14.63 7.70 -16.07
N PRO A 106 14.70 8.19 -17.31
CA PRO A 106 14.47 9.60 -17.58
C PRO A 106 13.09 10.06 -17.04
N GLU A 107 13.05 11.23 -16.41
CA GLU A 107 11.84 11.77 -15.78
C GLU A 107 10.61 11.75 -16.71
N ALA A 108 10.79 12.11 -18.00
CA ALA A 108 9.70 12.10 -18.99
C ALA A 108 9.13 10.68 -19.23
N VAL A 109 9.95 9.64 -19.12
CA VAL A 109 9.53 8.24 -19.27
C VAL A 109 8.64 7.85 -18.08
N TYR A 110 9.13 8.11 -16.86
CA TYR A 110 8.35 7.83 -15.66
C TYR A 110 6.99 8.57 -15.64
N LEU A 111 7.02 9.86 -15.92
CA LEU A 111 5.79 10.68 -15.92
C LEU A 111 4.80 10.26 -17.03
N GLY A 112 5.32 9.84 -18.19
CA GLY A 112 4.50 9.26 -19.26
C GLY A 112 3.81 7.98 -18.80
N ARG A 113 4.53 7.11 -18.08
CA ARG A 113 3.96 5.88 -17.49
C ARG A 113 2.87 6.20 -16.46
N MET A 114 3.14 7.14 -15.54
CA MET A 114 2.16 7.58 -14.54
C MET A 114 0.91 8.20 -15.16
N ALA A 115 1.03 8.91 -16.29
CA ALA A 115 -0.13 9.44 -16.99
C ALA A 115 -1.04 8.32 -17.56
N SER A 116 -0.48 7.22 -18.08
CA SER A 116 -1.24 6.05 -18.53
C SER A 116 -1.96 5.37 -17.36
N ILE A 117 -1.25 5.19 -16.24
CA ILE A 117 -1.81 4.62 -15.01
C ILE A 117 -2.98 5.49 -14.51
N ALA A 118 -2.80 6.80 -14.47
CA ALA A 118 -3.86 7.72 -14.04
C ALA A 118 -5.13 7.61 -14.90
N GLN A 119 -4.99 7.47 -16.22
CA GLN A 119 -6.14 7.28 -17.12
C GLN A 119 -6.87 5.96 -16.86
N PHE A 120 -6.13 4.88 -16.64
CA PHE A 120 -6.71 3.59 -16.26
C PHE A 120 -7.45 3.68 -14.93
N CYS A 121 -6.80 4.20 -13.90
CA CYS A 121 -7.40 4.35 -12.57
C CYS A 121 -8.65 5.24 -12.59
N GLN A 122 -8.63 6.34 -13.34
CA GLN A 122 -9.80 7.18 -13.52
C GLN A 122 -10.97 6.42 -14.16
N ALA A 123 -10.70 5.61 -15.20
CA ALA A 123 -11.73 4.81 -15.87
C ALA A 123 -12.26 3.68 -14.96
N MET A 124 -11.40 3.11 -14.11
CA MET A 124 -11.76 2.10 -13.10
C MET A 124 -12.42 2.67 -11.85
N ASP A 125 -12.48 4.00 -11.67
CA ASP A 125 -12.90 4.68 -10.44
C ASP A 125 -12.05 4.32 -9.22
N VAL A 126 -10.76 4.19 -9.43
CA VAL A 126 -9.77 3.91 -8.40
C VAL A 126 -9.14 5.21 -7.95
N SER A 127 -9.14 5.47 -6.65
CA SER A 127 -8.61 6.71 -6.06
C SER A 127 -7.22 6.56 -5.44
N THR A 128 -6.69 5.33 -5.33
CA THR A 128 -5.40 5.06 -4.70
C THR A 128 -4.47 4.36 -5.69
N VAL A 129 -3.32 4.97 -5.95
CA VAL A 129 -2.28 4.43 -6.83
C VAL A 129 -1.03 4.16 -5.99
N ARG A 130 -0.60 2.89 -5.94
CA ARG A 130 0.62 2.47 -5.25
C ARG A 130 1.84 2.70 -6.13
N VAL A 131 2.95 3.11 -5.53
CA VAL A 131 4.29 3.17 -6.16
C VAL A 131 5.34 2.61 -5.21
N ASP A 132 6.44 2.15 -5.80
CA ASP A 132 7.62 1.64 -5.13
C ASP A 132 8.87 2.32 -5.67
N THR A 133 9.98 2.25 -4.94
CA THR A 133 11.29 2.70 -5.47
C THR A 133 11.84 1.74 -6.51
N ILE A 134 11.43 0.46 -6.50
CA ILE A 134 11.82 -0.62 -7.42
C ILE A 134 13.31 -0.98 -7.36
N THR A 135 14.15 0.00 -7.11
CA THR A 135 15.62 -0.15 -7.04
C THR A 135 16.01 -0.96 -5.80
N ARG A 136 17.02 -1.79 -5.89
CA ARG A 136 17.53 -2.59 -4.75
C ARG A 136 18.06 -1.71 -3.60
N PRO A 137 18.18 -2.25 -2.37
CA PRO A 137 18.56 -1.48 -1.17
C PRO A 137 19.90 -0.75 -1.27
N GLU A 138 20.82 -1.26 -2.09
CA GLU A 138 22.14 -0.63 -2.32
C GLU A 138 22.02 0.71 -3.07
N GLY A 139 20.82 1.04 -3.54
CA GLY A 139 20.50 2.27 -4.23
C GLY A 139 20.83 2.27 -5.72
N PRO A 140 20.48 3.35 -6.42
CA PRO A 140 20.73 3.47 -7.84
C PRO A 140 22.23 3.49 -8.14
N SER A 141 22.72 2.49 -8.84
CA SER A 141 24.18 2.32 -9.13
C SER A 141 24.69 3.27 -10.21
N ALA A 142 23.82 3.79 -11.07
CA ALA A 142 24.20 4.63 -12.23
C ALA A 142 24.20 6.13 -11.92
N MET A 143 23.58 6.57 -10.85
CA MET A 143 23.50 7.97 -10.42
C MET A 143 24.11 8.10 -9.03
N GLY A 144 24.89 9.14 -8.78
CA GLY A 144 25.30 9.46 -7.41
C GLY A 144 24.05 9.58 -6.52
N GLY A 145 24.01 8.89 -5.37
CA GLY A 145 22.81 8.72 -4.55
C GLY A 145 22.01 10.01 -4.27
N GLY A 146 22.70 11.17 -4.18
CA GLY A 146 22.02 12.45 -4.01
C GLY A 146 21.22 12.93 -5.25
N ASP A 147 21.65 12.59 -6.46
CA ASP A 147 20.93 12.96 -7.69
C ASP A 147 19.72 12.05 -7.91
N ALA A 148 19.87 10.78 -7.65
CA ALA A 148 18.79 9.80 -7.69
C ALA A 148 17.67 10.14 -6.68
N TYR A 149 18.05 10.50 -5.47
CA TYR A 149 17.10 10.93 -4.44
C TYR A 149 16.33 12.20 -4.85
N ARG A 150 17.04 13.20 -5.38
CA ARG A 150 16.40 14.42 -5.90
C ARG A 150 15.48 14.14 -7.09
N GLN A 151 15.86 13.21 -7.98
CA GLN A 151 14.99 12.80 -9.08
C GLN A 151 13.73 12.11 -8.56
N LEU A 152 13.87 11.15 -7.62
CA LEU A 152 12.76 10.45 -7.02
C LEU A 152 11.71 11.43 -6.44
N ILE A 153 12.17 12.39 -5.62
CA ILE A 153 11.31 13.42 -5.07
C ILE A 153 10.58 14.18 -6.19
N ARG A 154 11.30 14.66 -7.20
CA ARG A 154 10.69 15.44 -8.29
C ARG A 154 9.63 14.66 -9.06
N VAL A 155 9.92 13.40 -9.43
CA VAL A 155 8.96 12.60 -10.21
C VAL A 155 7.73 12.25 -9.40
N TRP A 156 7.87 11.97 -8.10
CA TRP A 156 6.73 11.71 -7.25
C TRP A 156 5.93 12.96 -6.91
N GLN A 157 6.57 14.11 -6.73
CA GLN A 157 5.87 15.40 -6.61
C GLN A 157 5.01 15.68 -7.84
N ARG A 158 5.58 15.54 -9.04
CA ARG A 158 4.86 15.76 -10.30
C ARG A 158 3.77 14.73 -10.56
N SER A 159 4.00 13.48 -10.19
CA SER A 159 2.97 12.43 -10.28
C SER A 159 1.81 12.69 -9.33
N ALA A 160 2.10 13.06 -8.08
CA ALA A 160 1.07 13.42 -7.12
C ALA A 160 0.27 14.66 -7.58
N ASP A 161 0.96 15.72 -8.06
CA ASP A 161 0.31 16.91 -8.60
C ASP A 161 -0.64 16.58 -9.79
N ALA A 162 -0.23 15.64 -10.67
CA ALA A 162 -1.06 15.21 -11.79
C ALA A 162 -2.27 14.38 -11.34
N LEU A 163 -2.09 13.48 -10.38
CA LEU A 163 -3.16 12.64 -9.81
C LEU A 163 -4.17 13.46 -9.00
N ALA A 164 -3.72 14.52 -8.31
CA ALA A 164 -4.59 15.42 -7.53
C ALA A 164 -5.71 16.04 -8.36
N ALA A 165 -5.46 16.30 -9.65
CA ALA A 165 -6.47 16.85 -10.57
C ALA A 165 -7.68 15.93 -10.77
N SER A 166 -7.49 14.60 -10.53
CA SER A 166 -8.54 13.58 -10.62
C SER A 166 -8.98 13.07 -9.24
N GLY A 167 -8.53 13.71 -8.15
CA GLY A 167 -8.87 13.32 -6.78
C GLY A 167 -8.22 12.01 -6.31
N MET A 168 -7.09 11.64 -6.91
CA MET A 168 -6.38 10.42 -6.58
C MET A 168 -5.22 10.69 -5.64
N ASP A 169 -4.98 9.75 -4.73
CA ASP A 169 -3.79 9.68 -3.88
C ASP A 169 -2.70 8.84 -4.53
N LEU A 170 -1.45 9.25 -4.34
CA LEU A 170 -0.25 8.48 -4.64
C LEU A 170 0.31 7.96 -3.34
N VAL A 171 0.35 6.65 -3.17
CA VAL A 171 0.87 6.01 -1.95
C VAL A 171 2.13 5.23 -2.24
N TRP A 172 3.16 5.43 -1.41
CA TRP A 172 4.39 4.68 -1.50
C TRP A 172 4.39 3.54 -0.48
N GLU A 173 4.58 2.32 -0.97
CA GLU A 173 4.88 1.18 -0.13
C GLU A 173 6.39 1.02 0.01
N PHE A 174 6.86 1.07 1.25
CA PHE A 174 8.26 0.82 1.57
C PHE A 174 8.45 -0.67 1.88
N GLU A 175 9.40 -1.30 1.22
CA GLU A 175 9.68 -2.72 1.37
C GLU A 175 11.14 -2.98 1.75
N PRO A 176 11.46 -4.06 2.49
CA PRO A 176 12.83 -4.43 2.81
C PRO A 176 13.72 -4.61 1.58
N GLY A 177 13.15 -5.17 0.50
CA GLY A 177 13.83 -5.46 -0.75
C GLY A 177 14.17 -4.25 -1.61
N PHE A 178 13.65 -3.05 -1.25
CA PHE A 178 13.82 -1.86 -2.05
C PHE A 178 14.65 -0.77 -1.36
N TRP A 179 15.12 0.18 -2.16
CA TRP A 179 15.88 1.33 -1.70
C TRP A 179 15.05 2.22 -0.77
N LEU A 180 15.71 2.82 0.23
CA LEU A 180 15.12 3.68 1.26
C LEU A 180 14.22 2.90 2.23
N ASN A 181 14.69 1.76 2.68
CA ASN A 181 13.97 0.85 3.59
C ASN A 181 14.24 1.09 5.10
N ARG A 182 15.02 2.11 5.47
CA ARG A 182 15.27 2.45 6.89
C ARG A 182 14.18 3.36 7.43
N PRO A 183 13.73 3.20 8.68
CA PRO A 183 12.69 4.04 9.28
C PRO A 183 12.89 5.54 9.08
N SER A 184 14.09 6.06 9.36
CA SER A 184 14.38 7.48 9.16
C SER A 184 14.38 7.92 7.69
N GLN A 185 14.76 7.03 6.76
CA GLN A 185 14.73 7.33 5.33
C GLN A 185 13.29 7.39 4.81
N VAL A 186 12.43 6.47 5.27
CA VAL A 186 11.01 6.45 4.89
C VAL A 186 10.33 7.74 5.37
N LYS A 187 10.49 8.09 6.64
CA LYS A 187 9.94 9.33 7.18
C LYS A 187 10.43 10.55 6.40
N ARG A 188 11.73 10.65 6.18
CA ARG A 188 12.32 11.76 5.46
C ARG A 188 11.78 11.88 4.03
N LEU A 189 11.67 10.76 3.30
CA LEU A 189 11.24 10.81 1.90
C LEU A 189 9.79 11.32 1.78
N VAL A 190 8.88 10.85 2.62
CA VAL A 190 7.50 11.31 2.57
C VAL A 190 7.37 12.80 2.91
N GLU A 191 8.17 13.27 3.87
CA GLU A 191 8.26 14.70 4.22
C GLU A 191 8.86 15.54 3.08
N ASP A 192 9.93 15.05 2.43
CA ASP A 192 10.60 15.75 1.33
C ASP A 192 9.74 15.79 0.04
N VAL A 193 8.91 14.78 -0.23
CA VAL A 193 7.91 14.84 -1.31
C VAL A 193 6.83 15.88 -0.97
N GLY A 194 6.28 15.89 0.23
CA GLY A 194 5.47 16.97 0.79
C GLY A 194 4.28 17.39 -0.07
N ARG A 195 3.50 16.43 -0.59
CA ARG A 195 2.27 16.70 -1.32
C ARG A 195 1.06 16.24 -0.53
N PRO A 196 -0.06 17.00 -0.56
CA PRO A 196 -1.24 16.68 0.25
C PRO A 196 -1.90 15.35 -0.12
N ASN A 197 -1.72 14.87 -1.35
CA ASN A 197 -2.20 13.57 -1.84
C ASN A 197 -1.07 12.55 -2.03
N PHE A 198 0.09 12.77 -1.41
CA PHE A 198 1.17 11.78 -1.32
C PHE A 198 1.29 11.30 0.12
N GLY A 199 1.42 9.99 0.32
CA GLY A 199 1.62 9.40 1.62
C GLY A 199 2.12 7.98 1.53
N LEU A 200 2.00 7.26 2.64
CA LEU A 200 2.47 5.89 2.75
C LEU A 200 1.32 4.90 2.61
N LEU A 201 1.59 3.83 1.91
CA LEU A 201 0.96 2.56 2.13
C LEU A 201 1.78 1.89 3.24
N PHE A 202 1.16 1.72 4.40
CA PHE A 202 1.80 1.08 5.55
C PHE A 202 1.44 -0.40 5.54
N ASP A 203 2.41 -1.26 5.19
CA ASP A 203 2.28 -2.70 5.33
C ASP A 203 2.85 -3.15 6.68
N SER A 204 2.07 -3.92 7.43
CA SER A 204 2.41 -4.37 8.78
C SER A 204 3.60 -5.34 8.80
N SER A 205 3.74 -6.19 7.77
CA SER A 205 4.85 -7.13 7.65
C SER A 205 6.14 -6.42 7.27
N HIS A 206 6.10 -5.52 6.27
CA HIS A 206 7.27 -4.73 5.87
C HIS A 206 7.74 -3.83 7.01
N ALA A 207 6.82 -3.23 7.75
CA ALA A 207 7.13 -2.42 8.92
C ALA A 207 7.78 -3.24 10.04
N HIS A 208 7.26 -4.45 10.32
CA HIS A 208 7.82 -5.34 11.33
C HIS A 208 9.23 -5.80 10.93
N THR A 209 9.39 -6.30 9.73
CA THR A 209 10.66 -6.80 9.19
C THR A 209 11.72 -5.69 9.10
N GLY A 210 11.33 -4.48 8.68
CA GLY A 210 12.22 -3.34 8.59
C GLY A 210 12.62 -2.73 9.93
N ALA A 211 11.67 -2.51 10.83
CA ALA A 211 11.90 -1.80 12.09
C ALA A 211 12.40 -2.69 13.23
N ALA A 212 11.92 -3.94 13.33
CA ALA A 212 12.34 -4.85 14.40
C ALA A 212 13.60 -5.66 14.03
N TYR A 213 13.76 -6.02 12.76
CA TYR A 213 14.84 -6.88 12.28
C TYR A 213 15.88 -6.16 11.42
N GLY A 214 15.58 -4.97 10.90
CA GLY A 214 16.48 -4.20 10.06
C GLY A 214 16.84 -4.91 8.75
N ALA A 215 15.90 -5.70 8.24
CA ALA A 215 16.10 -6.56 7.08
C ALA A 215 16.54 -5.75 5.85
N ARG A 216 17.55 -6.26 5.14
CA ARG A 216 18.15 -5.64 3.94
C ARG A 216 18.75 -4.23 4.17
N GLN A 217 18.93 -3.82 5.41
CA GLN A 217 19.52 -2.49 5.75
C GLN A 217 21.06 -2.51 5.82
N GLY A 218 21.68 -3.64 5.55
CA GLY A 218 23.14 -3.80 5.58
C GLY A 218 23.70 -3.95 7.01
N PRO A 219 25.04 -3.74 7.18
CA PRO A 219 25.73 -4.14 8.41
C PRO A 219 25.39 -3.32 9.67
N ASN A 220 24.79 -2.15 9.50
CA ASN A 220 24.38 -1.27 10.60
C ASN A 220 22.90 -0.90 10.42
N PRO A 221 21.98 -1.82 10.72
CA PRO A 221 20.57 -1.56 10.56
C PRO A 221 20.08 -0.49 11.55
N GLU A 222 19.03 0.22 11.16
CA GLU A 222 18.29 1.11 12.03
C GLU A 222 17.12 0.34 12.64
N LEU A 223 17.27 -0.06 13.90
CA LEU A 223 16.23 -0.75 14.64
C LEU A 223 15.49 0.24 15.53
N LEU A 224 14.19 0.03 15.70
CA LEU A 224 13.36 0.74 16.66
C LEU A 224 13.10 -0.16 17.86
N ASP A 225 13.26 0.34 19.07
CA ASP A 225 13.06 -0.44 20.30
C ASP A 225 11.63 -0.99 20.41
N GLY A 226 10.65 -0.23 19.95
CA GLY A 226 9.24 -0.62 19.87
C GLY A 226 8.84 -1.31 18.54
N GLY A 227 9.79 -1.63 17.66
CA GLY A 227 9.56 -2.33 16.41
C GLY A 227 8.51 -1.66 15.52
N ALA A 228 7.60 -2.46 14.96
CA ALA A 228 6.54 -1.99 14.07
C ALA A 228 5.57 -1.00 14.75
N VAL A 229 5.36 -1.13 16.05
CA VAL A 229 4.46 -0.23 16.82
C VAL A 229 5.05 1.17 16.92
N GLU A 230 6.34 1.28 17.24
CA GLU A 230 7.03 2.59 17.25
C GLU A 230 7.08 3.19 15.84
N TYR A 231 7.31 2.36 14.84
CA TYR A 231 7.32 2.78 13.44
C TYR A 231 5.95 3.29 12.99
N ALA A 232 4.88 2.60 13.36
CA ALA A 232 3.51 3.04 13.11
C ALA A 232 3.24 4.42 13.75
N ALA A 233 3.63 4.62 15.02
CA ALA A 233 3.48 5.91 15.69
C ALA A 233 4.29 7.03 15.00
N MET A 234 5.51 6.71 14.53
CA MET A 234 6.37 7.66 13.82
C MET A 234 5.80 8.13 12.48
N LEU A 235 5.05 7.27 11.79
CA LEU A 235 4.54 7.49 10.44
C LEU A 235 3.04 7.78 10.35
N ALA A 236 2.30 7.70 11.45
CA ALA A 236 0.83 7.72 11.48
C ALA A 236 0.21 8.84 10.64
N ASP A 237 0.68 10.08 10.77
CA ASP A 237 0.15 11.24 10.05
C ASP A 237 0.38 11.18 8.52
N ASN A 238 1.26 10.30 8.07
CA ASN A 238 1.63 10.12 6.67
C ASN A 238 0.93 8.92 6.01
N VAL A 239 0.27 8.05 6.80
CA VAL A 239 -0.39 6.85 6.28
C VAL A 239 -1.70 7.22 5.56
N ARG A 240 -1.85 6.71 4.32
CA ARG A 240 -3.02 6.91 3.47
C ARG A 240 -3.64 5.61 2.99
N HIS A 241 -2.92 4.51 3.11
CA HIS A 241 -3.40 3.17 2.81
C HIS A 241 -2.77 2.17 3.78
N LEU A 242 -3.44 1.05 4.02
CA LEU A 242 -3.01 0.08 5.03
C LEU A 242 -3.09 -1.33 4.47
N HIS A 243 -1.98 -2.04 4.52
CA HIS A 243 -1.93 -3.47 4.34
C HIS A 243 -1.74 -4.16 5.69
N LEU A 244 -2.55 -5.18 5.93
CA LEU A 244 -2.51 -5.99 7.15
C LEU A 244 -2.16 -7.42 6.81
N ILE A 245 -1.06 -7.88 7.36
CA ILE A 245 -0.58 -9.26 7.29
C ILE A 245 0.41 -9.50 8.43
N ASP A 246 0.49 -10.73 8.91
CA ASP A 246 1.43 -11.10 9.96
C ASP A 246 2.83 -11.39 9.42
N SER A 247 3.84 -11.35 10.29
CA SER A 247 5.24 -11.58 9.95
C SER A 247 6.02 -12.01 11.19
N ASP A 248 7.01 -12.85 11.00
CA ASP A 248 8.03 -13.22 11.99
C ASP A 248 9.40 -12.55 11.73
N GLY A 249 9.42 -11.57 10.81
CA GLY A 249 10.63 -10.84 10.40
C GLY A 249 11.47 -11.57 9.35
N SER A 250 11.05 -12.74 8.87
CA SER A 250 11.74 -13.46 7.79
C SER A 250 11.54 -12.77 6.42
N LEU A 251 12.40 -13.13 5.46
CA LEU A 251 12.41 -12.61 4.11
C LEU A 251 12.14 -13.69 3.09
N HIS A 252 11.30 -13.41 2.12
CA HIS A 252 11.09 -14.22 0.95
C HIS A 252 12.23 -13.97 -0.05
N ASP A 253 13.03 -15.01 -0.32
CA ASP A 253 14.15 -14.96 -1.26
C ASP A 253 15.08 -13.71 -1.08
N ASP A 254 15.24 -13.24 0.17
CA ASP A 254 16.02 -12.05 0.54
C ASP A 254 15.55 -10.71 -0.06
N ASP A 255 14.37 -10.64 -0.63
CA ASP A 255 13.87 -9.42 -1.27
C ASP A 255 12.76 -8.72 -0.47
N THR A 256 11.61 -9.35 -0.24
CA THR A 256 10.52 -8.76 0.54
C THR A 256 10.27 -9.52 1.83
N SER A 257 9.42 -9.03 2.73
CA SER A 257 9.05 -9.76 3.93
C SER A 257 8.18 -10.98 3.61
N ASP A 258 8.37 -12.08 4.34
CA ASP A 258 7.43 -13.19 4.32
C ASP A 258 6.10 -12.77 4.94
N HIS A 259 5.01 -13.08 4.25
CA HIS A 259 3.66 -12.83 4.70
C HIS A 259 3.07 -14.10 5.31
N LEU A 260 2.70 -14.02 6.58
CA LEU A 260 2.21 -15.16 7.36
C LEU A 260 0.73 -15.03 7.67
N PRO A 261 0.01 -16.14 7.85
CA PRO A 261 -1.36 -16.10 8.37
C PRO A 261 -1.43 -15.36 9.72
N PHE A 262 -2.52 -14.64 9.96
CA PHE A 262 -2.73 -13.94 11.22
C PHE A 262 -2.62 -14.88 12.43
N GLY A 263 -1.74 -14.52 13.36
CA GLY A 263 -1.41 -15.30 14.56
C GLY A 263 -0.27 -16.31 14.36
N ALA A 264 0.34 -16.37 13.17
CA ALA A 264 1.52 -17.19 12.90
C ALA A 264 2.84 -16.41 13.02
N GLY A 265 2.77 -15.08 13.03
CA GLY A 265 3.88 -14.17 13.21
C GLY A 265 3.93 -13.50 14.58
N GLU A 266 4.56 -12.33 14.64
CA GLU A 266 4.88 -11.59 15.87
C GLU A 266 4.28 -10.18 15.88
N VAL A 267 3.46 -9.79 14.87
CA VAL A 267 2.90 -8.44 14.79
C VAL A 267 1.81 -8.25 15.85
N ASP A 268 2.01 -7.28 16.75
CA ASP A 268 0.99 -6.86 17.70
C ASP A 268 0.01 -5.90 17.03
N PHE A 269 -0.99 -6.46 16.31
CA PHE A 269 -2.00 -5.68 15.59
C PHE A 269 -2.79 -4.70 16.47
N PRO A 270 -3.25 -5.07 17.68
CA PRO A 270 -3.91 -4.12 18.57
C PRO A 270 -3.05 -2.89 18.88
N ALA A 271 -1.79 -3.11 19.28
CA ALA A 271 -0.87 -2.03 19.61
C ALA A 271 -0.47 -1.21 18.36
N LEU A 272 -0.29 -1.87 17.21
CA LEU A 272 0.03 -1.23 15.93
C LEU A 272 -1.11 -0.31 15.47
N LEU A 273 -2.36 -0.77 15.52
CA LEU A 273 -3.53 0.02 15.16
C LEU A 273 -3.73 1.19 16.13
N ASP A 274 -3.54 0.98 17.43
CA ASP A 274 -3.62 2.04 18.43
C ASP A 274 -2.52 3.11 18.20
N ALA A 275 -1.33 2.71 17.76
CA ALA A 275 -0.23 3.61 17.40
C ALA A 275 -0.51 4.41 16.11
N LEU A 276 -1.15 3.80 15.12
CA LEU A 276 -1.64 4.50 13.91
C LEU A 276 -2.80 5.46 14.23
N GLY A 277 -3.62 5.14 15.21
CA GLY A 277 -4.64 6.00 15.78
C GLY A 277 -5.67 6.54 14.77
N VAL A 278 -6.01 7.83 14.90
CA VAL A 278 -7.03 8.49 14.06
C VAL A 278 -6.80 8.34 12.56
N PRO A 279 -5.57 8.46 12.02
CA PRO A 279 -5.32 8.19 10.61
C PRO A 279 -5.87 6.83 10.14
N ALA A 280 -5.55 5.74 10.84
CA ALA A 280 -6.04 4.41 10.46
C ALA A 280 -7.57 4.30 10.54
N ALA A 281 -8.21 4.93 11.54
CA ALA A 281 -9.67 4.94 11.69
C ALA A 281 -10.38 5.70 10.55
N ARG A 282 -9.68 6.61 9.87
CA ARG A 282 -10.21 7.44 8.78
C ARG A 282 -9.91 6.91 7.38
N LEU A 283 -9.12 5.86 7.27
CA LEU A 283 -8.91 5.20 5.98
C LEU A 283 -10.23 4.61 5.47
N GLU A 284 -10.47 4.72 4.19
CA GLU A 284 -11.60 4.06 3.55
C GLU A 284 -11.39 2.55 3.50
N TRP A 285 -10.13 2.12 3.33
CA TRP A 285 -9.76 0.74 3.10
C TRP A 285 -8.65 0.24 4.03
N TRP A 286 -8.81 -1.00 4.47
CA TRP A 286 -7.77 -1.87 5.00
C TRP A 286 -7.67 -3.07 4.07
N THR A 287 -6.52 -3.31 3.47
CA THR A 287 -6.31 -4.44 2.56
C THR A 287 -5.58 -5.57 3.29
N VAL A 288 -6.07 -6.79 3.11
CA VAL A 288 -5.37 -8.01 3.56
C VAL A 288 -4.40 -8.42 2.47
N ASP A 289 -3.12 -8.57 2.82
CA ASP A 289 -2.04 -8.91 1.88
C ASP A 289 -1.43 -10.27 2.17
N PHE A 290 -1.71 -11.26 1.33
CA PHE A 290 -1.12 -12.60 1.39
C PHE A 290 -0.07 -12.86 0.30
N CYS A 291 0.65 -11.83 -0.14
CA CYS A 291 1.70 -12.00 -1.13
C CYS A 291 2.70 -13.09 -0.68
N PHE A 292 3.00 -14.04 -1.58
CA PHE A 292 3.90 -15.20 -1.33
C PHE A 292 3.43 -16.21 -0.25
N CYS A 293 2.35 -15.98 0.46
CA CYS A 293 1.87 -16.91 1.48
C CYS A 293 1.44 -18.26 0.85
N PRO A 294 2.00 -19.39 1.28
CA PRO A 294 1.75 -20.68 0.64
C PRO A 294 0.34 -21.23 0.88
N THR A 295 -0.36 -20.73 1.86
CA THR A 295 -1.67 -21.23 2.32
C THR A 295 -2.80 -20.23 2.06
N THR A 296 -2.55 -19.22 1.20
CA THR A 296 -3.44 -18.10 0.92
C THR A 296 -4.90 -18.47 0.69
N GLU A 297 -5.19 -19.54 -0.10
CA GLU A 297 -6.57 -19.92 -0.41
C GLU A 297 -7.39 -20.27 0.84
N CYS A 298 -6.74 -20.86 1.83
CA CYS A 298 -7.36 -21.17 3.11
C CYS A 298 -7.37 -19.96 4.04
N ASP A 299 -6.23 -19.29 4.16
CA ASP A 299 -6.02 -18.26 5.17
C ASP A 299 -6.74 -16.97 4.87
N ALA A 300 -6.90 -16.60 3.59
CA ALA A 300 -7.70 -15.42 3.22
C ALA A 300 -9.20 -15.58 3.61
N THR A 301 -9.71 -16.81 3.65
CA THR A 301 -11.06 -17.07 4.19
C THR A 301 -11.11 -16.83 5.70
N LEU A 302 -10.05 -17.19 6.42
CA LEU A 302 -9.97 -17.06 7.87
C LEU A 302 -9.60 -15.63 8.31
N ALA A 303 -8.89 -14.89 7.48
CA ALA A 303 -8.42 -13.55 7.79
C ALA A 303 -9.53 -12.52 7.94
N LEU A 304 -10.55 -12.57 7.08
CA LEU A 304 -11.60 -11.56 7.08
C LEU A 304 -12.31 -11.39 8.44
N PRO A 305 -12.78 -12.46 9.11
CA PRO A 305 -13.36 -12.30 10.44
C PRO A 305 -12.36 -11.78 11.48
N ILE A 306 -11.08 -12.15 11.39
CA ILE A 306 -10.03 -11.66 12.28
C ILE A 306 -9.84 -10.15 12.09
N VAL A 307 -9.69 -9.69 10.85
CA VAL A 307 -9.47 -8.27 10.55
C VAL A 307 -10.70 -7.43 10.89
N ARG A 308 -11.92 -7.96 10.70
CA ARG A 308 -13.16 -7.30 11.15
C ARG A 308 -13.19 -7.13 12.66
N ASP A 309 -12.82 -8.16 13.40
CA ASP A 309 -12.78 -8.11 14.87
C ASP A 309 -11.72 -7.10 15.36
N LEU A 310 -10.52 -7.13 14.78
CA LEU A 310 -9.45 -6.15 15.05
C LEU A 310 -9.93 -4.71 14.80
N ARG A 311 -10.57 -4.47 13.65
CA ARG A 311 -11.11 -3.17 13.27
C ARG A 311 -12.16 -2.69 14.27
N ASP A 312 -13.13 -3.53 14.57
CA ASP A 312 -14.27 -3.17 15.41
C ASP A 312 -13.79 -2.89 16.84
N GLN A 313 -12.90 -3.72 17.40
CA GLN A 313 -12.28 -3.46 18.71
C GLN A 313 -11.44 -2.18 18.72
N PHE A 314 -10.70 -1.90 17.64
CA PHE A 314 -9.93 -0.68 17.50
C PHE A 314 -10.83 0.56 17.50
N LEU A 315 -11.90 0.56 16.70
CA LEU A 315 -12.85 1.67 16.61
C LEU A 315 -13.59 1.90 17.95
N ASP A 316 -13.91 0.84 18.67
CA ASP A 316 -14.50 0.93 20.01
C ASP A 316 -13.53 1.59 21.00
N ARG A 317 -12.22 1.24 20.97
CA ARG A 317 -11.21 1.91 21.81
C ARG A 317 -11.09 3.40 21.46
N MET A 318 -11.00 3.73 20.15
CA MET A 318 -10.93 5.11 19.69
C MET A 318 -12.13 5.95 20.14
N SER A 319 -13.34 5.40 20.08
CA SER A 319 -14.57 6.06 20.51
C SER A 319 -14.59 6.35 22.01
N ASN A 320 -14.02 5.45 22.81
CA ASN A 320 -13.95 5.58 24.27
C ASN A 320 -12.88 6.57 24.76
N THR A 321 -11.85 6.85 23.95
CA THR A 321 -10.79 7.83 24.28
C THR A 321 -11.20 9.28 24.05
N GLY A 322 -12.38 9.53 23.48
CA GLY A 322 -12.91 10.88 23.23
C GLY A 322 -12.17 11.66 22.14
N VAL A 323 -11.31 11.00 21.38
CA VAL A 323 -10.64 11.57 20.20
C VAL A 323 -11.70 11.64 19.08
N LYS A 324 -12.15 12.86 18.79
CA LYS A 324 -13.09 13.15 17.69
C LYS A 324 -12.34 13.59 16.45
#